data_75e1a0569960471dcec8efb4f8cced15
#
_entry.id   75e1a0569960471dcec8efb4f8cced15
#
_cell.length_a   1.000
_cell.length_b   1.000
_cell.length_c   1.000
_cell.angle_alpha   90.00
_cell.angle_beta   90.00
_cell.angle_gamma   90.00
#
_symmetry.space_group_name_H-M   'P 1'
#
loop_
_entity.id
_entity.type
_entity.pdbx_description
1 polymer ?
#
loop_
_entity_poly.entity_id
_entity_poly.type
_entity_poly.pdbx_seq_one_letter_code
_entity_poly.pdbx_strand_id
1 'polypeptide(L)'
;MRDFPMFTTENGVGSLVLKEIPYSGIAYVTIRDSSVPKEFLNECLEFCKVVGAQHIYASGHEILTSYPFHTSVIRMSAAVDAIPQTDASIFPVTDKTIGRWREIYNDRMKCVDNAAFMSDAAASDLLKRGDGYFIHKDGELLGIGIASDDRIDCVASYKPGCGRTVVSALTHALMSEQVILEVASTNERAIRLYESLGFIKTAEISKWYKIF
;
A
#
# COMPACT_ATOMS: atom_id res chain seq x y z
N MET A 1 3.87 -8.33 -13.90
CA MET A 1 4.55 -9.14 -12.83
C MET A 1 5.47 -8.18 -12.10
N ARG A 2 5.24 -7.89 -10.83
CA ARG A 2 6.17 -7.05 -10.06
C ARG A 2 7.40 -7.92 -9.77
N ASP A 3 8.55 -7.55 -10.32
CA ASP A 3 9.83 -8.22 -10.00
C ASP A 3 10.22 -7.85 -8.57
N PHE A 4 9.86 -8.71 -7.62
CA PHE A 4 10.44 -8.65 -6.29
C PHE A 4 11.80 -9.35 -6.37
N PRO A 5 12.90 -8.66 -6.08
CA PRO A 5 14.22 -9.29 -6.10
C PRO A 5 14.23 -10.46 -5.11
N MET A 6 14.54 -11.63 -5.64
CA MET A 6 14.68 -12.86 -4.85
C MET A 6 16.08 -12.88 -4.23
N PHE A 7 16.13 -13.15 -2.94
CA PHE A 7 17.34 -13.39 -2.18
C PHE A 7 17.36 -14.86 -1.80
N THR A 8 18.41 -15.56 -2.23
CA THR A 8 18.53 -17.02 -2.06
C THR A 8 19.89 -17.34 -1.49
N THR A 9 19.92 -18.17 -0.45
CA THR A 9 21.10 -18.74 0.17
C THR A 9 20.92 -20.25 0.34
N GLU A 10 21.88 -20.94 0.92
CA GLU A 10 21.71 -22.36 1.29
C GLU A 10 20.67 -22.57 2.39
N ASN A 11 20.37 -21.52 3.18
CA ASN A 11 19.46 -21.57 4.32
C ASN A 11 18.01 -21.23 3.96
N GLY A 12 17.76 -20.61 2.79
CA GLY A 12 16.39 -20.28 2.41
C GLY A 12 16.24 -19.38 1.18
N VAL A 13 14.98 -19.02 0.92
CA VAL A 13 14.55 -18.16 -0.18
C VAL A 13 13.59 -17.11 0.35
N GLY A 14 13.82 -15.86 0.00
CA GLY A 14 12.95 -14.74 0.35
C GLY A 14 12.94 -13.65 -0.70
N SER A 15 12.11 -12.66 -0.51
CA SER A 15 12.13 -11.43 -1.31
C SER A 15 12.51 -10.24 -0.45
N LEU A 16 13.36 -9.37 -0.99
CA LEU A 16 13.82 -8.15 -0.33
C LEU A 16 13.31 -6.93 -1.08
N VAL A 17 12.58 -6.04 -0.39
CA VAL A 17 12.20 -4.74 -0.94
C VAL A 17 13.16 -3.70 -0.38
N LEU A 18 14.11 -3.26 -1.21
CA LEU A 18 15.19 -2.35 -0.83
C LEU A 18 15.00 -0.95 -1.41
N LYS A 19 14.08 -0.78 -2.33
CA LYS A 19 13.82 0.49 -3.04
C LYS A 19 13.34 1.62 -2.14
N GLU A 20 12.88 1.30 -0.93
CA GLU A 20 12.41 2.29 0.05
C GLU A 20 13.57 2.87 0.89
N ILE A 21 14.75 2.21 0.91
CA ILE A 21 15.89 2.65 1.70
C ILE A 21 16.30 4.11 1.42
N PRO A 22 16.43 4.56 0.14
CA PRO A 22 16.84 5.95 -0.14
C PRO A 22 15.85 7.02 0.34
N TYR A 23 14.59 6.65 0.60
CA TYR A 23 13.52 7.59 0.94
C TYR A 23 13.13 7.55 2.41
N SER A 24 13.09 6.37 3.00
CA SER A 24 12.61 6.16 4.38
C SER A 24 13.61 5.41 5.27
N GLY A 25 14.72 4.91 4.72
CA GLY A 25 15.65 4.05 5.44
C GLY A 25 15.10 2.65 5.72
N ILE A 26 13.98 2.26 5.09
CA ILE A 26 13.27 1.02 5.42
C ILE A 26 13.57 -0.07 4.37
N ALA A 27 13.80 -1.30 4.85
CA ALA A 27 13.78 -2.50 4.04
C ALA A 27 12.68 -3.46 4.52
N TYR A 28 12.11 -4.21 3.57
CA TYR A 28 11.14 -5.26 3.88
C TYR A 28 11.66 -6.61 3.39
N VAL A 29 11.53 -7.61 4.27
CA VAL A 29 11.92 -9.01 4.03
C VAL A 29 10.66 -9.87 4.05
N THR A 30 10.48 -10.72 3.03
CA THR A 30 9.45 -11.74 3.07
C THR A 30 10.12 -13.10 2.94
N ILE A 31 10.09 -13.92 3.99
CA ILE A 31 10.59 -15.29 3.96
C ILE A 31 9.57 -16.12 3.18
N ARG A 32 10.02 -16.81 2.12
CA ARG A 32 9.17 -17.64 1.26
C ARG A 32 9.27 -19.10 1.64
N ASP A 33 10.51 -19.56 1.87
CA ASP A 33 10.83 -20.90 2.28
C ASP A 33 12.20 -20.91 2.96
N SER A 34 12.39 -21.74 3.99
CA SER A 34 13.67 -21.84 4.66
C SER A 34 13.81 -23.15 5.42
N SER A 35 14.95 -23.82 5.23
CA SER A 35 15.37 -24.99 5.99
C SER A 35 15.92 -24.60 7.38
N VAL A 36 16.54 -23.41 7.50
CA VAL A 36 17.14 -22.88 8.73
C VAL A 36 16.71 -21.41 8.91
N PRO A 37 15.44 -21.16 9.34
CA PRO A 37 14.82 -19.82 9.30
C PRO A 37 15.57 -18.73 10.05
N LYS A 38 16.25 -19.06 11.15
CA LYS A 38 16.99 -18.10 11.96
C LYS A 38 18.26 -17.61 11.25
N GLU A 39 19.00 -18.52 10.66
CA GLU A 39 20.20 -18.23 9.89
C GLU A 39 19.84 -17.45 8.62
N PHE A 40 18.81 -17.87 7.90
CA PHE A 40 18.32 -17.14 6.72
C PHE A 40 17.87 -15.72 7.07
N LEU A 41 17.16 -15.54 8.19
CA LEU A 41 16.74 -14.20 8.63
C LEU A 41 17.96 -13.33 8.96
N ASN A 42 19.00 -13.89 9.61
CA ASN A 42 20.24 -13.17 9.89
C ASN A 42 20.96 -12.74 8.61
N GLU A 43 21.05 -13.59 7.61
CA GLU A 43 21.64 -13.28 6.29
C GLU A 43 20.87 -12.13 5.60
N CYS A 44 19.54 -12.19 5.59
CA CYS A 44 18.70 -11.11 5.07
C CYS A 44 18.95 -9.79 5.82
N LEU A 45 19.04 -9.86 7.14
CA LEU A 45 19.27 -8.71 8.02
C LEU A 45 20.61 -8.05 7.75
N GLU A 46 21.68 -8.84 7.69
CA GLU A 46 23.03 -8.33 7.39
C GLU A 46 23.10 -7.71 5.99
N PHE A 47 22.49 -8.34 4.99
CA PHE A 47 22.43 -7.77 3.64
C PHE A 47 21.68 -6.43 3.64
N CYS A 48 20.51 -6.35 4.27
CA CYS A 48 19.74 -5.10 4.36
C CYS A 48 20.54 -3.97 5.06
N LYS A 49 21.30 -4.29 6.11
CA LYS A 49 22.19 -3.32 6.77
C LYS A 49 23.32 -2.84 5.87
N VAL A 50 23.97 -3.75 5.14
CA VAL A 50 25.06 -3.41 4.20
C VAL A 50 24.57 -2.43 3.12
N VAL A 51 23.33 -2.57 2.65
CA VAL A 51 22.76 -1.64 1.68
C VAL A 51 22.12 -0.39 2.29
N GLY A 52 22.27 -0.19 3.61
CA GLY A 52 21.94 1.06 4.30
C GLY A 52 20.57 1.13 4.95
N ALA A 53 19.90 0.00 5.18
CA ALA A 53 18.64 -0.01 5.91
C ALA A 53 18.84 0.43 7.38
N GLN A 54 18.00 1.36 7.84
CA GLN A 54 17.92 1.84 9.21
C GLN A 54 16.85 1.11 10.02
N HIS A 55 15.82 0.64 9.33
CA HIS A 55 14.73 -0.16 9.88
C HIS A 55 14.45 -1.32 8.96
N ILE A 56 14.19 -2.50 9.53
CA ILE A 56 13.92 -3.70 8.76
C ILE A 56 12.67 -4.36 9.34
N TYR A 57 11.69 -4.60 8.47
CA TYR A 57 10.47 -5.33 8.81
C TYR A 57 10.44 -6.65 8.04
N ALA A 58 9.95 -7.71 8.69
CA ALA A 58 9.88 -9.04 8.08
C ALA A 58 8.48 -9.66 8.19
N SER A 59 8.16 -10.53 7.24
CA SER A 59 6.93 -11.32 7.18
C SER A 59 7.17 -12.70 6.59
N GLY A 60 6.17 -13.59 6.64
CA GLY A 60 6.14 -14.83 5.89
C GLY A 60 6.57 -16.09 6.65
N HIS A 61 6.99 -16.00 7.91
CA HIS A 61 7.39 -17.18 8.68
C HIS A 61 7.05 -17.04 10.18
N GLU A 62 6.71 -18.14 10.84
CA GLU A 62 6.31 -18.17 12.26
C GLU A 62 7.42 -17.75 13.23
N ILE A 63 8.70 -17.95 12.90
CA ILE A 63 9.83 -17.51 13.73
C ILE A 63 9.75 -16.02 14.08
N LEU A 64 9.10 -15.23 13.24
CA LEU A 64 8.96 -13.79 13.41
C LEU A 64 8.05 -13.40 14.57
N THR A 65 7.23 -14.31 15.08
CA THR A 65 6.35 -14.05 16.23
C THR A 65 7.12 -13.75 17.53
N SER A 66 8.42 -14.07 17.58
CA SER A 66 9.31 -13.69 18.69
C SER A 66 9.77 -12.22 18.65
N TYR A 67 9.51 -11.51 17.55
CA TYR A 67 9.88 -10.10 17.37
C TYR A 67 8.66 -9.19 17.62
N PRO A 68 8.89 -7.89 17.89
CA PRO A 68 7.81 -6.93 18.08
C PRO A 68 6.90 -6.88 16.84
N PHE A 69 5.61 -7.10 17.07
CA PHE A 69 4.60 -6.92 16.02
C PHE A 69 4.56 -5.47 15.56
N HIS A 70 4.51 -5.25 14.25
CA HIS A 70 4.44 -3.93 13.65
C HIS A 70 3.04 -3.65 13.13
N THR A 71 2.61 -4.37 12.11
CA THR A 71 1.27 -4.24 11.50
C THR A 71 0.89 -5.52 10.75
N SER A 72 -0.38 -5.69 10.44
CA SER A 72 -0.82 -6.64 9.43
C SER A 72 -1.49 -5.93 8.26
N VAL A 73 -1.50 -6.58 7.10
CA VAL A 73 -2.25 -6.12 5.94
C VAL A 73 -3.59 -6.83 5.93
N ILE A 74 -4.66 -6.05 6.06
CA ILE A 74 -6.04 -6.52 6.07
C ILE A 74 -6.67 -6.26 4.70
N ARG A 75 -7.22 -7.29 4.08
CA ARG A 75 -8.07 -7.14 2.90
C ARG A 75 -9.49 -6.88 3.31
N MET A 76 -10.11 -5.89 2.69
CA MET A 76 -11.52 -5.58 2.87
C MET A 76 -12.21 -5.56 1.50
N SER A 77 -13.49 -5.92 1.45
CA SER A 77 -14.30 -5.85 0.23
C SER A 77 -15.71 -5.35 0.52
N ALA A 78 -16.34 -4.81 -0.51
CA ALA A 78 -17.74 -4.40 -0.50
C ALA A 78 -18.37 -4.64 -1.88
N ALA A 79 -19.68 -4.78 -1.94
CA ALA A 79 -20.43 -4.67 -3.18
C ALA A 79 -20.47 -3.19 -3.61
N VAL A 80 -20.25 -2.90 -4.89
CA VAL A 80 -20.17 -1.52 -5.39
C VAL A 80 -21.50 -0.79 -5.22
N ASP A 81 -22.62 -1.49 -5.39
CA ASP A 81 -23.98 -0.95 -5.21
C ASP A 81 -24.32 -0.60 -3.75
N ALA A 82 -23.63 -1.20 -2.78
CA ALA A 82 -23.78 -0.87 -1.36
C ALA A 82 -23.06 0.44 -0.98
N ILE A 83 -22.10 0.91 -1.80
CA ILE A 83 -21.35 2.14 -1.53
C ILE A 83 -22.19 3.36 -1.97
N PRO A 84 -22.36 4.38 -1.11
CA PRO A 84 -23.12 5.56 -1.47
C PRO A 84 -22.61 6.25 -2.72
N GLN A 85 -23.51 6.68 -3.60
CA GLN A 85 -23.18 7.50 -4.75
C GLN A 85 -22.63 8.87 -4.31
N THR A 86 -21.87 9.51 -5.20
CA THR A 86 -21.33 10.86 -4.99
C THR A 86 -21.43 11.67 -6.29
N ASP A 87 -21.55 12.97 -6.14
CA ASP A 87 -21.49 13.94 -7.22
C ASP A 87 -20.07 14.47 -7.49
N ALA A 88 -19.06 13.90 -6.83
CA ALA A 88 -17.68 14.23 -7.10
C ALA A 88 -17.23 13.68 -8.47
N SER A 89 -16.49 14.50 -9.21
CA SER A 89 -15.90 14.15 -10.48
C SER A 89 -14.53 13.50 -10.30
N ILE A 90 -14.21 12.56 -11.16
CA ILE A 90 -12.92 11.87 -11.19
C ILE A 90 -12.17 12.25 -12.48
N PHE A 91 -10.89 12.60 -12.35
CA PHE A 91 -10.04 13.00 -13.48
C PHE A 91 -8.77 12.15 -13.49
N PRO A 92 -8.39 11.59 -14.64
CA PRO A 92 -7.15 10.81 -14.74
C PRO A 92 -5.93 11.71 -14.57
N VAL A 93 -4.88 11.14 -14.02
CA VAL A 93 -3.56 11.77 -13.97
C VAL A 93 -2.95 11.79 -15.37
N THR A 94 -2.31 12.92 -15.71
CA THR A 94 -1.65 13.15 -17.01
C THR A 94 -0.19 13.49 -16.79
N ASP A 95 0.60 13.49 -17.89
CA ASP A 95 2.02 13.93 -17.86
C ASP A 95 2.20 15.34 -17.27
N LYS A 96 1.22 16.22 -17.44
CA LYS A 96 1.27 17.59 -16.90
C LYS A 96 0.94 17.67 -15.41
N THR A 97 0.23 16.68 -14.87
CA THR A 97 -0.31 16.72 -13.51
C THR A 97 0.32 15.70 -12.56
N ILE A 98 1.09 14.74 -13.08
CA ILE A 98 1.71 13.66 -12.29
C ILE A 98 2.65 14.19 -11.20
N GLY A 99 3.39 15.26 -11.44
CA GLY A 99 4.27 15.88 -10.44
C GLY A 99 3.49 16.28 -9.19
N ARG A 100 2.36 17.01 -9.38
CA ARG A 100 1.50 17.44 -8.28
C ARG A 100 0.81 16.26 -7.59
N TRP A 101 0.36 15.27 -8.34
CA TRP A 101 -0.26 14.07 -7.79
C TRP A 101 0.74 13.31 -6.89
N ARG A 102 1.98 13.13 -7.35
CA ARG A 102 3.06 12.47 -6.61
C ARG A 102 3.41 13.19 -5.31
N GLU A 103 3.48 14.52 -5.32
CA GLU A 103 3.71 15.32 -4.11
C GLU A 103 2.63 15.04 -3.07
N ILE A 104 1.36 15.09 -3.47
CA ILE A 104 0.22 14.81 -2.58
C ILE A 104 0.30 13.37 -2.05
N TYR A 105 0.56 12.39 -2.93
CA TYR A 105 0.71 11.01 -2.53
C TYR A 105 1.78 10.84 -1.45
N ASN A 106 3.00 11.31 -1.71
CA ASN A 106 4.11 11.16 -0.78
C ASN A 106 3.86 11.88 0.55
N ASP A 107 3.25 13.08 0.52
CA ASP A 107 2.89 13.79 1.74
C ASP A 107 1.87 13.00 2.58
N ARG A 108 0.86 12.41 1.95
CA ARG A 108 -0.22 11.71 2.65
C ARG A 108 0.16 10.30 3.08
N MET A 109 1.06 9.63 2.34
CA MET A 109 1.46 8.24 2.62
C MET A 109 2.64 8.13 3.57
N LYS A 110 3.39 9.19 3.84
CA LYS A 110 4.60 9.16 4.69
C LYS A 110 4.41 8.59 6.10
N CYS A 111 3.18 8.66 6.63
CA CYS A 111 2.84 8.15 7.97
C CYS A 111 1.95 6.90 7.92
N VAL A 112 1.81 6.26 6.77
CA VAL A 112 1.02 5.04 6.61
C VAL A 112 1.97 3.85 6.58
N ASP A 113 1.81 2.94 7.52
CA ASP A 113 2.64 1.74 7.61
C ASP A 113 2.58 0.93 6.32
N ASN A 114 3.74 0.47 5.87
CA ASN A 114 3.94 -0.29 4.63
C ASN A 114 3.55 0.44 3.32
N ALA A 115 3.26 1.74 3.36
CA ALA A 115 3.07 2.52 2.15
C ALA A 115 4.41 2.72 1.43
N ALA A 116 4.43 2.49 0.11
CA ALA A 116 5.62 2.71 -0.72
C ALA A 116 5.77 4.19 -1.09
N PHE A 117 7.02 4.65 -1.20
CA PHE A 117 7.31 5.98 -1.75
C PHE A 117 7.06 5.99 -3.27
N MET A 118 6.37 7.02 -3.74
CA MET A 118 6.13 7.24 -5.18
C MET A 118 7.35 7.92 -5.82
N SER A 119 8.30 7.11 -6.30
CA SER A 119 9.47 7.58 -7.05
C SER A 119 9.08 8.04 -8.46
N ASP A 120 10.02 8.67 -9.20
CA ASP A 120 9.79 9.06 -10.60
C ASP A 120 9.49 7.84 -11.48
N ALA A 121 10.18 6.73 -11.26
CA ALA A 121 9.92 5.48 -11.97
C ALA A 121 8.52 4.93 -11.68
N ALA A 122 8.10 4.89 -10.40
CA ALA A 122 6.77 4.44 -10.01
C ALA A 122 5.66 5.37 -10.57
N ALA A 123 5.90 6.68 -10.60
CA ALA A 123 4.99 7.66 -11.19
C ALA A 123 4.86 7.48 -12.72
N SER A 124 5.97 7.20 -13.41
CA SER A 124 5.96 6.88 -14.84
C SER A 124 5.16 5.59 -15.13
N ASP A 125 5.30 4.58 -14.28
CA ASP A 125 4.52 3.35 -14.43
C ASP A 125 3.03 3.55 -14.12
N LEU A 126 2.69 4.41 -13.15
CA LEU A 126 1.30 4.82 -12.89
C LEU A 126 0.67 5.47 -14.14
N LEU A 127 1.38 6.38 -14.80
CA LEU A 127 0.92 7.02 -16.04
C LEU A 127 0.67 5.99 -17.16
N LYS A 128 1.58 5.02 -17.35
CA LYS A 128 1.43 3.98 -18.38
C LYS A 128 0.20 3.10 -18.12
N ARG A 129 -0.12 2.82 -16.84
CA ARG A 129 -1.31 2.04 -16.48
C ARG A 129 -2.60 2.85 -16.57
N GLY A 130 -2.53 4.17 -16.38
CA GLY A 130 -3.69 5.05 -16.42
C GLY A 130 -4.63 4.89 -15.22
N ASP A 131 -4.14 4.36 -14.10
CA ASP A 131 -4.92 4.02 -12.89
C ASP A 131 -4.86 5.07 -11.76
N GLY A 132 -4.19 6.19 -12.01
CA GLY A 132 -4.10 7.32 -11.06
C GLY A 132 -5.17 8.38 -11.31
N TYR A 133 -5.78 8.89 -10.24
CA TYR A 133 -6.91 9.83 -10.33
C TYR A 133 -6.80 10.98 -9.35
N PHE A 134 -7.36 12.13 -9.75
CA PHE A 134 -7.78 13.22 -8.88
C PHE A 134 -9.29 13.15 -8.66
N ILE A 135 -9.76 13.41 -7.44
CA ILE A 135 -11.17 13.49 -7.09
C ILE A 135 -11.51 14.94 -6.73
N HIS A 136 -12.49 15.47 -7.42
CA HIS A 136 -12.80 16.90 -7.40
C HIS A 136 -14.31 17.13 -7.20
N LYS A 137 -14.68 18.19 -6.51
CA LYS A 137 -16.06 18.65 -6.39
C LYS A 137 -16.10 20.17 -6.26
N ASP A 138 -16.99 20.82 -6.99
CA ASP A 138 -17.25 22.27 -6.93
C ASP A 138 -15.97 23.14 -7.06
N GLY A 139 -15.05 22.74 -7.95
CA GLY A 139 -13.78 23.44 -8.14
C GLY A 139 -12.72 23.12 -7.09
N GLU A 140 -12.98 22.24 -6.13
CA GLU A 140 -12.06 21.90 -5.07
C GLU A 140 -11.50 20.47 -5.19
N LEU A 141 -10.20 20.31 -4.98
CA LEU A 141 -9.56 19.01 -4.87
C LEU A 141 -9.90 18.37 -3.52
N LEU A 142 -10.58 17.21 -3.56
CA LEU A 142 -10.95 16.44 -2.38
C LEU A 142 -9.92 15.39 -2.01
N GLY A 143 -9.27 14.78 -3.01
CA GLY A 143 -8.30 13.73 -2.79
C GLY A 143 -7.73 13.17 -4.09
N ILE A 144 -6.91 12.13 -3.91
CA ILE A 144 -6.31 11.36 -4.98
C ILE A 144 -6.51 9.87 -4.71
N GLY A 145 -6.39 9.04 -5.75
CA GLY A 145 -6.44 7.60 -5.60
C GLY A 145 -5.77 6.85 -6.73
N ILE A 146 -5.57 5.56 -6.49
CA ILE A 146 -5.17 4.57 -7.49
C ILE A 146 -6.26 3.50 -7.49
N ALA A 147 -6.86 3.25 -8.64
CA ALA A 147 -7.92 2.27 -8.78
C ALA A 147 -7.91 1.66 -10.18
N SER A 148 -8.04 0.34 -10.26
CA SER A 148 -8.15 -0.41 -11.52
C SER A 148 -8.85 -1.74 -11.29
N ASP A 149 -9.49 -2.26 -12.32
CA ASP A 149 -10.23 -3.51 -12.29
C ASP A 149 -11.28 -3.55 -11.17
N ASP A 150 -11.07 -4.34 -10.13
CA ASP A 150 -11.90 -4.46 -8.94
C ASP A 150 -11.23 -3.88 -7.66
N ARG A 151 -10.09 -3.15 -7.80
CA ARG A 151 -9.25 -2.77 -6.67
C ARG A 151 -9.09 -1.26 -6.52
N ILE A 152 -9.02 -0.84 -5.26
CA ILE A 152 -8.52 0.47 -4.87
C ILE A 152 -7.17 0.25 -4.15
N ASP A 153 -6.08 0.60 -4.80
CA ASP A 153 -4.72 0.44 -4.27
C ASP A 153 -4.27 1.63 -3.40
N CYS A 154 -4.89 2.80 -3.58
CA CYS A 154 -4.60 3.98 -2.78
C CYS A 154 -5.82 4.89 -2.64
N VAL A 155 -6.00 5.41 -1.44
CA VAL A 155 -6.93 6.49 -1.12
C VAL A 155 -6.21 7.53 -0.27
N ALA A 156 -6.12 8.76 -0.75
CA ALA A 156 -5.56 9.86 0.02
C ALA A 156 -6.46 11.10 -0.03
N SER A 157 -7.08 11.43 1.09
CA SER A 157 -7.87 12.66 1.22
C SER A 157 -6.94 13.88 1.26
N TYR A 158 -7.19 14.86 0.40
CA TYR A 158 -6.47 16.14 0.41
C TYR A 158 -6.95 17.03 1.55
N LYS A 159 -8.27 17.04 1.82
CA LYS A 159 -8.88 17.77 2.92
C LYS A 159 -9.43 16.83 4.00
N PRO A 160 -9.41 17.23 5.29
CA PRO A 160 -10.10 16.50 6.34
C PRO A 160 -11.60 16.32 6.02
N GLY A 161 -12.15 15.14 6.34
CA GLY A 161 -13.57 14.84 6.15
C GLY A 161 -13.95 14.34 4.75
N CYS A 162 -13.10 14.48 3.72
CA CYS A 162 -13.44 14.10 2.35
C CYS A 162 -13.25 12.59 2.05
N GLY A 163 -12.75 11.78 2.98
CA GLY A 163 -12.41 10.37 2.74
C GLY A 163 -13.58 9.55 2.19
N ARG A 164 -14.79 9.73 2.74
CA ARG A 164 -16.00 9.05 2.25
C ARG A 164 -16.26 9.34 0.77
N THR A 165 -16.28 10.60 0.40
CA THR A 165 -16.49 11.04 -0.99
C THR A 165 -15.41 10.52 -1.92
N VAL A 166 -14.15 10.54 -1.48
CA VAL A 166 -13.01 10.02 -2.28
C VAL A 166 -13.14 8.53 -2.54
N VAL A 167 -13.44 7.73 -1.50
CA VAL A 167 -13.65 6.27 -1.65
C VAL A 167 -14.85 5.99 -2.56
N SER A 168 -15.99 6.67 -2.34
CA SER A 168 -17.19 6.49 -3.17
C SER A 168 -16.91 6.80 -4.64
N ALA A 169 -16.23 7.91 -4.94
CA ALA A 169 -15.90 8.29 -6.32
C ALA A 169 -15.00 7.24 -7.00
N LEU A 170 -13.97 6.76 -6.31
CA LEU A 170 -13.08 5.72 -6.83
C LEU A 170 -13.83 4.40 -7.05
N THR A 171 -14.68 3.99 -6.10
CA THR A 171 -15.47 2.76 -6.23
C THR A 171 -16.38 2.78 -7.45
N HIS A 172 -17.12 3.87 -7.66
CA HIS A 172 -18.04 3.98 -8.80
C HIS A 172 -17.34 4.25 -10.15
N ALA A 173 -16.03 4.51 -10.14
CA ALA A 173 -15.24 4.55 -11.37
C ALA A 173 -14.79 3.16 -11.84
N LEU A 174 -14.85 2.14 -10.98
CA LEU A 174 -14.55 0.75 -11.33
C LEU A 174 -15.72 0.13 -12.08
N MET A 175 -15.41 -0.69 -13.10
CA MET A 175 -16.40 -1.46 -13.86
C MET A 175 -16.53 -2.88 -13.28
N SER A 176 -16.79 -2.97 -11.98
CA SER A 176 -16.89 -4.24 -11.24
C SER A 176 -18.10 -4.23 -10.32
N GLU A 177 -18.64 -5.40 -9.99
CA GLU A 177 -19.70 -5.56 -9.00
C GLU A 177 -19.19 -5.53 -7.57
N GLN A 178 -17.90 -5.82 -7.39
CA GLN A 178 -17.24 -5.80 -6.10
C GLN A 178 -16.00 -4.91 -6.13
N VAL A 179 -15.68 -4.30 -4.99
CA VAL A 179 -14.47 -3.53 -4.78
C VAL A 179 -13.66 -4.12 -3.64
N ILE A 180 -12.35 -4.22 -3.85
CA ILE A 180 -11.38 -4.74 -2.90
C ILE A 180 -10.37 -3.64 -2.57
N LEU A 181 -9.95 -3.57 -1.32
CA LEU A 181 -8.80 -2.76 -0.89
C LEU A 181 -7.98 -3.49 0.18
N GLU A 182 -6.76 -3.03 0.36
CA GLU A 182 -5.88 -3.50 1.44
C GLU A 182 -5.48 -2.33 2.33
N VAL A 183 -5.45 -2.56 3.64
CA VAL A 183 -5.18 -1.53 4.64
C VAL A 183 -4.30 -2.09 5.76
N ALA A 184 -3.35 -1.29 6.25
CA ALA A 184 -2.58 -1.62 7.43
C ALA A 184 -3.50 -1.68 8.67
N SER A 185 -3.36 -2.71 9.51
CA SER A 185 -4.19 -2.88 10.72
C SER A 185 -4.04 -1.73 11.71
N THR A 186 -2.90 -1.04 11.67
CA THR A 186 -2.61 0.16 12.46
C THR A 186 -3.32 1.42 11.95
N ASN A 187 -3.82 1.42 10.72
CA ASN A 187 -4.59 2.54 10.17
C ASN A 187 -6.07 2.44 10.54
N GLU A 188 -6.35 2.47 11.85
CA GLU A 188 -7.70 2.35 12.38
C GLU A 188 -8.69 3.39 11.83
N ARG A 189 -8.19 4.60 11.50
CA ARG A 189 -9.05 5.65 10.93
C ARG A 189 -9.57 5.25 9.55
N ALA A 190 -8.71 4.67 8.71
CA ALA A 190 -9.12 4.19 7.40
C ALA A 190 -10.05 2.97 7.53
N ILE A 191 -9.75 2.04 8.43
CA ILE A 191 -10.60 0.87 8.68
C ILE A 191 -12.01 1.29 9.08
N ARG A 192 -12.16 2.19 10.07
CA ARG A 192 -13.47 2.73 10.47
C ARG A 192 -14.20 3.43 9.33
N LEU A 193 -13.49 4.16 8.48
CA LEU A 193 -14.08 4.78 7.30
C LEU A 193 -14.63 3.72 6.33
N TYR A 194 -13.84 2.70 6.01
CA TYR A 194 -14.25 1.64 5.09
C TYR A 194 -15.42 0.83 5.65
N GLU A 195 -15.38 0.44 6.93
CA GLU A 195 -16.51 -0.23 7.60
C GLU A 195 -17.79 0.61 7.55
N SER A 196 -17.68 1.93 7.76
CA SER A 196 -18.83 2.86 7.67
C SER A 196 -19.41 3.02 6.26
N LEU A 197 -18.66 2.58 5.22
CA LEU A 197 -19.08 2.54 3.82
C LEU A 197 -19.61 1.15 3.39
N GLY A 198 -19.57 0.16 4.28
CA GLY A 198 -20.05 -1.18 3.97
C GLY A 198 -18.95 -2.19 3.62
N PHE A 199 -17.68 -1.80 3.67
CA PHE A 199 -16.60 -2.78 3.53
C PHE A 199 -16.52 -3.71 4.73
N ILE A 200 -16.29 -4.98 4.47
CA ILE A 200 -16.05 -6.02 5.49
C ILE A 200 -14.64 -6.56 5.37
N LYS A 201 -14.05 -6.94 6.49
CA LYS A 201 -12.74 -7.63 6.51
C LYS A 201 -12.92 -9.05 5.98
N THR A 202 -12.16 -9.40 4.95
CA THR A 202 -12.25 -10.71 4.29
C THR A 202 -11.04 -11.59 4.54
N ALA A 203 -9.85 -11.02 4.71
CA ALA A 203 -8.63 -11.78 5.00
C ALA A 203 -7.57 -10.92 5.70
N GLU A 204 -6.71 -11.57 6.46
CA GLU A 204 -5.41 -11.04 6.86
C GLU A 204 -4.36 -11.60 5.90
N ILE A 205 -3.75 -10.72 5.10
CA ILE A 205 -2.87 -11.10 3.99
C ILE A 205 -1.45 -11.39 4.45
N SER A 206 -0.96 -10.58 5.40
CA SER A 206 0.39 -10.74 5.94
C SER A 206 0.49 -10.08 7.31
N LYS A 207 1.42 -10.60 8.14
CA LYS A 207 1.84 -9.99 9.41
C LYS A 207 3.28 -9.53 9.30
N TRP A 208 3.54 -8.34 9.76
CA TRP A 208 4.85 -7.72 9.71
C TRP A 208 5.39 -7.49 11.12
N TYR A 209 6.66 -7.77 11.28
CA TYR A 209 7.37 -7.69 12.55
C TYR A 209 8.62 -6.82 12.38
N LYS A 210 8.93 -6.00 13.37
CA LYS A 210 10.14 -5.19 13.38
C LYS A 210 11.32 -6.05 13.84
N ILE A 211 12.31 -6.25 12.96
CA ILE A 211 13.49 -7.06 13.26
C ILE A 211 14.76 -6.23 13.45
N PHE A 212 14.73 -4.94 13.04
CA PHE A 212 15.81 -3.98 13.25
C PHE A 212 15.29 -2.53 13.27
#